data_fcf1c98006105effeec68505d46de78d
#
_entry.id   fcf1c98006105effeec68505d46de78d
#
_cell.length_a   1.000
_cell.length_b   1.000
_cell.length_c   1.000
_cell.angle_alpha   90.00
_cell.angle_beta   90.00
_cell.angle_gamma   90.00
#
_symmetry.space_group_name_H-M   'P 1'
#
loop_
_entity.id
_entity.type
_entity.pdbx_description
1 polymer ?
#
loop_
_entity_poly.entity_id
_entity_poly.type
_entity_poly.pdbx_seq_one_letter_code
_entity_poly.pdbx_strand_id
1 'polypeptide(L)'
;MYVLSIHAVSDPDAFWRGKLDLPEGTELPLVAPTSDGRRGVCVFKSDSIDTVRNLVDSATGKISKNEFYAINDGNALGLPV
;
A
#
# COMPACT_ATOMS: atom_id res chain seq x y z
N MET A 1 9.92 6.68 -6.99
CA MET A 1 10.35 5.91 -5.81
C MET A 1 9.35 4.81 -5.51
N TYR A 2 9.76 3.82 -4.78
CA TYR A 2 8.85 2.78 -4.29
C TYR A 2 8.57 2.97 -2.81
N VAL A 3 7.32 2.74 -2.41
CA VAL A 3 6.86 2.88 -1.03
C VAL A 3 6.26 1.55 -0.60
N LEU A 4 6.76 1.01 0.52
CA LEU A 4 6.16 -0.14 1.19
C LEU A 4 5.10 0.35 2.14
N SER A 5 3.90 -0.18 2.05
CA SER A 5 2.87 0.02 3.06
C SER A 5 2.56 -1.29 3.76
N ILE A 6 2.42 -1.22 5.08
CA ILE A 6 2.11 -2.36 5.93
C ILE A 6 0.77 -2.07 6.60
N HIS A 7 -0.15 -3.02 6.51
CA HIS A 7 -1.53 -2.82 6.94
C HIS A 7 -1.90 -3.81 8.04
N ALA A 8 -2.51 -3.30 9.11
CA ALA A 8 -3.24 -4.09 10.10
C ALA A 8 -4.73 -3.78 9.90
N VAL A 9 -5.52 -4.78 9.52
CA VAL A 9 -6.85 -4.60 8.95
C VAL A 9 -7.91 -5.14 9.92
N SER A 10 -8.89 -4.32 10.27
CA SER A 10 -10.02 -4.72 11.12
C SER A 10 -11.19 -5.29 10.32
N ASP A 11 -11.34 -4.88 9.06
CA ASP A 11 -12.40 -5.37 8.16
C ASP A 11 -11.76 -5.84 6.85
N PRO A 12 -11.31 -7.12 6.78
CA PRO A 12 -10.62 -7.63 5.60
C PRO A 12 -11.43 -7.53 4.31
N ASP A 13 -12.73 -7.83 4.36
CA ASP A 13 -13.54 -7.80 3.15
C ASP A 13 -13.63 -6.39 2.57
N ALA A 14 -13.90 -5.41 3.42
CA ALA A 14 -13.99 -4.03 2.96
C ALA A 14 -12.63 -3.51 2.46
N PHE A 15 -11.55 -3.88 3.15
CA PHE A 15 -10.21 -3.39 2.80
C PHE A 15 -9.74 -3.96 1.46
N TRP A 16 -9.75 -5.28 1.30
CA TRP A 16 -9.13 -5.94 0.14
C TRP A 16 -10.01 -5.91 -1.11
N ARG A 17 -11.32 -5.72 -0.96
CA ARG A 17 -12.24 -5.54 -2.09
C ARG A 17 -12.39 -4.09 -2.51
N GLY A 18 -11.98 -3.16 -1.67
CA GLY A 18 -12.03 -1.74 -1.96
C GLY A 18 -11.14 -1.39 -3.16
N LYS A 19 -11.57 -0.41 -3.93
CA LYS A 19 -10.78 0.10 -5.04
C LYS A 19 -10.14 1.41 -4.63
N LEU A 20 -8.85 1.54 -4.95
CA LEU A 20 -8.14 2.81 -4.81
C LEU A 20 -8.15 3.51 -6.17
N ASP A 21 -8.55 4.76 -6.17
CA ASP A 21 -8.39 5.62 -7.35
C ASP A 21 -6.96 6.15 -7.33
N LEU A 22 -6.08 5.52 -8.11
CA LEU A 22 -4.68 5.91 -8.17
C LEU A 22 -4.52 7.22 -8.94
N PRO A 23 -3.92 8.25 -8.35
CA PRO A 23 -3.65 9.48 -9.08
C PRO A 23 -2.61 9.23 -10.17
N GLU A 24 -2.58 10.11 -11.16
CA GLU A 24 -1.58 10.05 -12.21
C GLU A 24 -0.17 10.04 -11.61
N GLY A 25 0.69 9.16 -12.11
CA GLY A 25 2.05 9.01 -11.60
C GLY A 25 2.18 8.06 -10.42
N THR A 26 1.07 7.49 -9.93
CA THR A 26 1.07 6.50 -8.87
C THR A 26 0.60 5.15 -9.40
N GLU A 27 1.38 4.10 -9.10
CA GLU A 27 1.08 2.73 -9.50
C GLU A 27 1.09 1.83 -8.26
N LEU A 28 0.38 0.71 -8.34
CA LEU A 28 0.30 -0.29 -7.27
C LEU A 28 0.70 -1.65 -7.82
N PRO A 29 2.01 -1.92 -7.93
CA PRO A 29 2.49 -3.16 -8.54
C PRO A 29 2.34 -4.41 -7.70
N LEU A 30 2.19 -4.28 -6.37
CA LEU A 30 2.06 -5.44 -5.50
C LEU A 30 1.01 -5.22 -4.44
N VAL A 31 0.13 -6.22 -4.28
CA VAL A 31 -0.83 -6.33 -3.18
C VAL A 31 -0.71 -7.75 -2.63
N ALA A 32 -0.36 -7.88 -1.35
CA ALA A 32 -0.12 -9.18 -0.74
C ALA A 32 -0.80 -9.27 0.64
N PRO A 33 -2.07 -9.68 0.70
CA PRO A 33 -2.74 -9.93 1.97
C PRO A 33 -2.27 -11.26 2.59
N THR A 34 -2.34 -11.36 3.91
CA THR A 34 -2.21 -12.65 4.58
C THR A 34 -3.44 -13.51 4.32
N SER A 35 -3.36 -14.81 4.65
CA SER A 35 -4.44 -15.76 4.36
C SER A 35 -5.77 -15.33 4.96
N ASP A 36 -5.77 -14.74 6.15
CA ASP A 36 -6.97 -14.26 6.82
C ASP A 36 -7.34 -12.82 6.46
N GLY A 37 -6.49 -12.14 5.68
CA GLY A 37 -6.70 -10.75 5.26
C GLY A 37 -6.53 -9.71 6.37
N ARG A 38 -6.16 -10.10 7.58
CA ARG A 38 -6.04 -9.17 8.70
C ARG A 38 -4.75 -8.39 8.70
N ARG A 39 -3.80 -8.82 7.90
CA ARG A 39 -2.55 -8.09 7.65
C ARG A 39 -2.23 -8.18 6.18
N GLY A 40 -1.35 -7.31 5.74
CA GLY A 40 -0.88 -7.37 4.37
C GLY A 40 0.10 -6.27 4.09
N VAL A 41 0.70 -6.36 2.90
CA VAL A 41 1.62 -5.35 2.42
C VAL A 41 1.23 -4.95 1.01
N CYS A 42 1.53 -3.71 0.67
CA CYS A 42 1.41 -3.21 -0.69
C CYS A 42 2.71 -2.49 -1.05
N VAL A 43 3.05 -2.51 -2.33
CA VAL A 43 4.14 -1.71 -2.86
C VAL A 43 3.56 -0.73 -3.87
N PHE A 44 3.82 0.54 -3.65
CA PHE A 44 3.42 1.61 -4.55
C PHE A 44 4.64 2.18 -5.26
N LYS A 45 4.45 2.62 -6.48
CA LYS A 45 5.40 3.48 -7.18
C LYS A 45 4.79 4.88 -7.26
N SER A 46 5.47 5.88 -6.71
CA SER A 46 4.95 7.24 -6.62
C SER A 46 6.08 8.26 -6.51
N ASP A 47 5.72 9.52 -6.64
CA ASP A 47 6.67 10.63 -6.49
C ASP A 47 7.05 10.88 -5.03
N SER A 48 6.15 10.56 -4.10
CA SER A 48 6.40 10.82 -2.69
C SER A 48 5.66 9.83 -1.79
N ILE A 49 6.23 9.61 -0.61
CA ILE A 49 5.60 8.80 0.43
C ILE A 49 4.32 9.46 0.95
N ASP A 50 4.27 10.77 1.00
CA ASP A 50 3.10 11.51 1.47
C ASP A 50 1.90 11.31 0.54
N THR A 51 2.12 11.25 -0.76
CA THR A 51 1.06 10.95 -1.72
C THR A 51 0.43 9.60 -1.43
N VAL A 52 1.25 8.57 -1.19
CA VAL A 52 0.78 7.22 -0.87
C VAL A 52 0.06 7.19 0.48
N ARG A 53 0.65 7.82 1.50
CA ARG A 53 0.05 7.89 2.84
C ARG A 53 -1.34 8.53 2.78
N ASN A 54 -1.46 9.67 2.15
CA ASN A 54 -2.73 10.39 2.06
C ASN A 54 -3.77 9.59 1.28
N LEU A 55 -3.36 8.94 0.19
CA LEU A 55 -4.24 8.10 -0.62
C LEU A 55 -4.81 6.94 0.21
N VAL A 56 -3.94 6.18 0.87
CA VAL A 56 -4.33 4.98 1.59
C VAL A 56 -5.09 5.32 2.87
N ASP A 57 -4.62 6.26 3.65
CA ASP A 57 -5.27 6.64 4.92
C ASP A 57 -6.64 7.28 4.67
N SER A 58 -6.81 8.05 3.62
CA SER A 58 -8.11 8.61 3.26
C SER A 58 -9.12 7.51 2.88
N ALA A 59 -8.65 6.48 2.18
CA ALA A 59 -9.52 5.40 1.72
C ALA A 59 -9.81 4.36 2.81
N THR A 60 -8.87 4.08 3.71
CA THR A 60 -8.91 2.90 4.59
C THR A 60 -8.68 3.19 6.06
N GLY A 61 -8.45 4.43 6.47
CA GLY A 61 -8.05 4.76 7.84
C GLY A 61 -9.04 4.37 8.93
N LYS A 62 -10.31 4.13 8.57
CA LYS A 62 -11.33 3.68 9.52
C LYS A 62 -11.31 2.17 9.77
N ILE A 63 -10.71 1.41 8.86
CA ILE A 63 -10.73 -0.06 8.88
C ILE A 63 -9.32 -0.66 8.89
N SER A 64 -8.31 0.16 8.95
CA SER A 64 -6.92 -0.31 9.00
C SER A 64 -6.01 0.70 9.68
N LYS A 65 -4.91 0.18 10.23
CA LYS A 65 -3.75 0.98 10.62
C LYS A 65 -2.66 0.72 9.61
N ASN A 66 -2.10 1.78 9.07
CA ASN A 66 -1.15 1.68 7.96
C ASN A 66 0.19 2.30 8.35
N GLU A 67 1.27 1.65 7.96
CA GLU A 67 2.63 2.16 8.09
C GLU A 67 3.21 2.32 6.69
N PHE A 68 4.06 3.31 6.50
CA PHE A 68 4.61 3.64 5.18
C PHE A 68 6.11 3.85 5.30
N TYR A 69 6.85 3.22 4.40
CA TYR A 69 8.31 3.29 4.36
C TYR A 69 8.79 3.42 2.93
N ALA A 70 9.78 4.29 2.72
CA ALA A 70 10.47 4.33 1.44
C ALA A 70 11.32 3.08 1.29
N ILE A 71 11.25 2.42 0.13
CA ILE A 71 12.06 1.24 -0.16
C ILE A 71 13.43 1.70 -0.68
N ASN A 72 14.49 1.07 -0.19
CA ASN A 72 15.82 1.20 -0.80
C ASN A 72 15.86 0.30 -2.03
N ASP A 73 15.51 0.83 -3.19
CA ASP A 73 15.41 0.07 -4.42
C ASP A 73 16.76 -0.39 -4.96
N GLY A 74 17.85 0.22 -4.51
CA GLY A 74 19.22 -0.26 -4.82
C GLY A 74 19.54 -1.62 -4.18
N ASN A 75 18.87 -1.97 -3.07
CA ASN A 75 19.08 -3.23 -2.37
C ASN A 75 17.88 -4.19 -2.49
N ALA A 76 16.80 -3.75 -3.09
CA ALA A 76 15.60 -4.56 -3.21
C ALA A 76 15.69 -5.53 -4.39
N LEU A 77 15.03 -6.68 -4.26
CA LEU A 77 14.91 -7.67 -5.33
C LEU A 77 13.43 -7.87 -5.65
N GLY A 78 13.12 -8.11 -6.91
CA GLY A 78 11.75 -8.41 -7.33
C GLY A 78 10.85 -7.21 -7.55
N LEU A 79 11.37 -5.98 -7.41
CA LEU A 79 10.58 -4.81 -7.75
C LEU A 79 10.42 -4.71 -9.27
N PRO A 80 9.22 -4.33 -9.75
CA PRO A 80 9.04 -4.07 -11.17
C PRO A 80 9.83 -2.83 -11.59
N VAL A 81 10.42 -2.89 -12.75
CA VAL A 81 11.21 -1.78 -13.32
C VAL A 81 10.48 -1.15 -14.50
#